data_a788ce45c3660cc374eeeeee278051ca
#
_entry.id   a788ce45c3660cc374eeeeee278051ca
#
_cell.length_a   1.000
_cell.length_b   1.000
_cell.length_c   1.000
_cell.angle_alpha   90.00
_cell.angle_beta   90.00
_cell.angle_gamma   90.00
#
_symmetry.space_group_name_H-M   'P 1'
#
loop_
_entity.id
_entity.type
_entity.pdbx_description
1 polymer ?
#
loop_
_entity_poly.entity_id
_entity_poly.type
_entity_poly.pdbx_seq_one_letter_code
_entity_poly.pdbx_strand_id
1 'polypeptide(L)'
;MTDKEFFNIIKDDVIRDMKQTGILASLTAAQAFIESAHGTSGLTQKANNLFGMKGSYNGAYVTMKTKEYLNGKYVTVDAAFRKYPDWASSIRDHSDLFNRLDRYRNLRNCKDYKVACKNVQADGYATSPTYADTLIRTIEKFGLQEWDKEEPSPEDEELNRAITVIAERVIDGQFGYGHDLRASLIYSMVRARVNELLK
;
A
#
# COMPACT_ATOMS: atom_id res chain seq x y z
N MET A 1 -5.13 -18.60 -12.09
CA MET A 1 -5.11 -17.87 -10.81
C MET A 1 -6.33 -16.98 -10.74
N THR A 2 -7.11 -17.08 -9.68
CA THR A 2 -8.27 -16.21 -9.41
C THR A 2 -7.81 -14.87 -8.82
N ASP A 3 -8.67 -13.84 -8.89
CA ASP A 3 -8.40 -12.53 -8.28
C ASP A 3 -8.03 -12.66 -6.78
N LYS A 4 -8.78 -13.52 -6.07
CA LYS A 4 -8.54 -13.76 -4.62
C LYS A 4 -7.19 -14.41 -4.36
N GLU A 5 -6.79 -15.38 -5.17
CA GLU A 5 -5.48 -16.03 -5.06
C GLU A 5 -4.35 -15.03 -5.31
N PHE A 6 -4.50 -14.17 -6.33
CA PHE A 6 -3.53 -13.11 -6.60
C PHE A 6 -3.31 -12.20 -5.39
N PHE A 7 -4.40 -11.66 -4.85
CA PHE A 7 -4.30 -10.77 -3.69
C PHE A 7 -3.76 -11.47 -2.44
N ASN A 8 -4.12 -12.72 -2.21
CA ASN A 8 -3.58 -13.49 -1.09
C ASN A 8 -2.05 -13.67 -1.18
N ILE A 9 -1.52 -13.83 -2.40
CA ILE A 9 -0.06 -14.00 -2.62
C ILE A 9 0.69 -12.72 -2.30
N ILE A 10 0.18 -11.55 -2.70
CA ILE A 10 0.92 -10.29 -2.57
C ILE A 10 0.67 -9.52 -1.28
N LYS A 11 -0.37 -9.89 -0.51
CA LYS A 11 -0.85 -9.13 0.65
C LYS A 11 0.26 -8.76 1.63
N ASP A 12 0.97 -9.76 2.13
CA ASP A 12 1.99 -9.54 3.16
C ASP A 12 3.18 -8.73 2.62
N ASP A 13 3.50 -8.90 1.34
CA ASP A 13 4.59 -8.18 0.69
C ASP A 13 4.26 -6.70 0.51
N VAL A 14 3.04 -6.34 0.05
CA VAL A 14 2.65 -4.93 -0.12
C VAL A 14 2.48 -4.22 1.22
N ILE A 15 1.98 -4.90 2.27
CA ILE A 15 1.87 -4.33 3.62
C ILE A 15 3.27 -4.08 4.20
N ARG A 16 4.18 -5.05 4.07
CA ARG A 16 5.57 -4.89 4.52
C ARG A 16 6.27 -3.77 3.77
N ASP A 17 6.03 -3.67 2.47
CA ASP A 17 6.60 -2.63 1.64
C ASP A 17 6.09 -1.24 2.03
N MET A 18 4.79 -1.08 2.28
CA MET A 18 4.20 0.17 2.78
C MET A 18 4.86 0.62 4.08
N LYS A 19 5.07 -0.28 5.05
CA LYS A 19 5.74 0.04 6.33
C LYS A 19 7.17 0.56 6.14
N GLN A 20 7.85 0.17 5.07
CA GLN A 20 9.23 0.56 4.77
C GLN A 20 9.34 1.77 3.85
N THR A 21 8.40 1.96 2.94
CA THR A 21 8.47 2.98 1.88
C THR A 21 7.52 4.15 2.07
N GLY A 22 6.47 3.96 2.87
CA GLY A 22 5.40 4.94 3.04
C GLY A 22 4.44 5.02 1.84
N ILE A 23 4.53 4.10 0.87
CA ILE A 23 3.59 4.00 -0.27
C ILE A 23 2.46 3.05 0.11
N LEU A 24 1.20 3.49 -0.03
CA LEU A 24 0.03 2.74 0.40
C LEU A 24 -0.02 1.33 -0.21
N ALA A 25 -0.28 0.34 0.62
CA ALA A 25 -0.40 -1.06 0.23
C ALA A 25 -1.54 -1.26 -0.76
N SER A 26 -2.68 -0.59 -0.55
CA SER A 26 -3.84 -0.63 -1.45
C SER A 26 -3.52 -0.13 -2.85
N LEU A 27 -2.78 1.00 -2.96
CA LEU A 27 -2.36 1.55 -4.24
C LEU A 27 -1.46 0.58 -4.98
N THR A 28 -0.41 0.07 -4.30
CA THR A 28 0.55 -0.86 -4.88
C THR A 28 -0.13 -2.16 -5.32
N ALA A 29 -1.04 -2.71 -4.51
CA ALA A 29 -1.78 -3.92 -4.84
C ALA A 29 -2.71 -3.73 -6.06
N ALA A 30 -3.44 -2.61 -6.12
CA ALA A 30 -4.32 -2.31 -7.24
C ALA A 30 -3.53 -2.11 -8.55
N GLN A 31 -2.39 -1.42 -8.51
CA GLN A 31 -1.51 -1.29 -9.66
C GLN A 31 -0.94 -2.64 -10.09
N ALA A 32 -0.42 -3.45 -9.16
CA ALA A 32 0.08 -4.79 -9.45
C ALA A 32 -0.98 -5.65 -10.14
N PHE A 33 -2.24 -5.60 -9.67
CA PHE A 33 -3.35 -6.33 -10.24
C PHE A 33 -3.64 -5.94 -11.70
N ILE A 34 -3.74 -4.63 -11.96
CA ILE A 34 -4.07 -4.10 -13.29
C ILE A 34 -2.92 -4.33 -14.28
N GLU A 35 -1.70 -3.95 -13.91
CA GLU A 35 -0.53 -3.96 -14.79
C GLU A 35 -0.06 -5.38 -15.13
N SER A 36 -0.25 -6.34 -14.22
CA SER A 36 0.16 -7.74 -14.42
C SER A 36 -0.90 -8.62 -15.09
N ALA A 37 -2.07 -8.07 -15.45
CA ALA A 37 -3.24 -8.85 -15.84
C ALA A 37 -3.56 -9.93 -14.77
N HIS A 38 -3.72 -9.50 -13.54
CA HIS A 38 -4.00 -10.37 -12.38
C HIS A 38 -2.91 -11.43 -12.14
N GLY A 39 -1.65 -11.04 -12.37
CA GLY A 39 -0.50 -11.94 -12.24
C GLY A 39 -0.33 -12.95 -13.38
N THR A 40 -1.14 -12.86 -14.42
CA THR A 40 -1.14 -13.84 -15.53
C THR A 40 -0.42 -13.37 -16.79
N SER A 41 0.05 -12.10 -16.82
CA SER A 41 0.75 -11.58 -17.99
C SER A 41 2.02 -12.40 -18.30
N GLY A 42 2.36 -12.50 -19.57
CA GLY A 42 3.57 -13.22 -20.01
C GLY A 42 4.86 -12.62 -19.44
N LEU A 43 4.86 -11.30 -19.14
CA LEU A 43 5.99 -10.64 -18.49
C LEU A 43 6.10 -11.04 -17.02
N THR A 44 4.97 -11.07 -16.31
CA THR A 44 4.94 -11.51 -14.91
C THR A 44 5.43 -12.96 -14.76
N GLN A 45 4.97 -13.86 -15.62
CA GLN A 45 5.36 -15.27 -15.58
C GLN A 45 6.83 -15.52 -15.91
N LYS A 46 7.41 -14.75 -16.84
CA LYS A 46 8.81 -14.93 -17.28
C LYS A 46 9.83 -14.19 -16.42
N ALA A 47 9.40 -13.10 -15.80
CA ALA A 47 10.31 -12.13 -15.19
C ALA A 47 9.91 -11.67 -13.79
N ASN A 48 8.82 -12.17 -13.19
CA ASN A 48 8.26 -11.68 -11.92
C ASN A 48 8.00 -10.16 -11.92
N ASN A 49 7.80 -9.56 -13.09
CA ASN A 49 7.65 -8.12 -13.26
C ASN A 49 6.16 -7.76 -13.29
N LEU A 50 5.66 -7.28 -12.14
CA LEU A 50 4.25 -6.98 -11.94
C LEU A 50 3.82 -5.65 -12.57
N PHE A 51 4.74 -4.73 -12.79
CA PHE A 51 4.43 -3.33 -13.16
C PHE A 51 4.94 -2.92 -14.54
N GLY A 52 5.45 -3.85 -15.32
CA GLY A 52 6.00 -3.53 -16.64
C GLY A 52 7.26 -2.67 -16.60
N MET A 53 8.06 -2.74 -15.54
CA MET A 53 9.26 -1.94 -15.37
C MET A 53 10.30 -2.27 -16.44
N LYS A 54 10.70 -1.24 -17.21
CA LYS A 54 11.71 -1.34 -18.28
C LYS A 54 13.13 -1.28 -17.73
N GLY A 55 14.08 -1.81 -18.51
CA GLY A 55 15.50 -1.82 -18.17
C GLY A 55 15.98 -3.12 -17.55
N SER A 56 16.92 -3.06 -16.63
CA SER A 56 17.46 -4.21 -15.90
C SER A 56 17.37 -4.02 -14.39
N TYR A 57 17.21 -5.12 -13.66
CA TYR A 57 17.30 -5.18 -12.20
C TYR A 57 18.52 -5.98 -11.80
N ASN A 58 19.52 -5.31 -11.21
CA ASN A 58 20.83 -5.90 -10.91
C ASN A 58 21.46 -6.65 -12.10
N GLY A 59 21.30 -6.07 -13.30
CA GLY A 59 21.80 -6.66 -14.56
C GLY A 59 20.86 -7.68 -15.19
N ALA A 60 19.82 -8.19 -14.49
CA ALA A 60 18.87 -9.16 -15.01
C ALA A 60 17.72 -8.49 -15.77
N TYR A 61 17.41 -9.00 -16.97
CA TYR A 61 16.30 -8.54 -17.80
C TYR A 61 15.78 -9.65 -18.72
N VAL A 62 14.60 -9.41 -19.30
CA VAL A 62 14.06 -10.18 -20.42
C VAL A 62 13.73 -9.24 -21.57
N THR A 63 13.92 -9.68 -22.80
CA THR A 63 13.49 -8.93 -23.98
C THR A 63 12.10 -9.39 -24.38
N MET A 64 11.16 -8.45 -24.54
CA MET A 64 9.81 -8.74 -25.00
C MET A 64 9.34 -7.71 -26.00
N LYS A 65 8.45 -8.14 -26.92
CA LYS A 65 7.78 -7.23 -27.84
C LYS A 65 6.76 -6.39 -27.11
N THR A 66 6.80 -5.08 -27.31
CA THR A 66 5.84 -4.11 -26.78
C THR A 66 5.42 -3.15 -27.88
N LYS A 67 4.21 -2.58 -27.73
CA LYS A 67 3.72 -1.52 -28.63
C LYS A 67 4.12 -0.18 -28.06
N GLU A 68 4.84 0.60 -28.84
CA GLU A 68 5.22 1.99 -28.51
C GLU A 68 4.56 2.95 -29.50
N TYR A 69 4.15 4.12 -29.01
CA TYR A 69 3.64 5.17 -29.86
C TYR A 69 4.77 6.09 -30.28
N LEU A 70 5.23 5.93 -31.53
CA LEU A 70 6.36 6.68 -32.08
C LEU A 70 5.94 7.37 -33.36
N ASN A 71 6.24 8.67 -33.47
CA ASN A 71 5.97 9.46 -34.67
C ASN A 71 4.52 9.36 -35.18
N GLY A 72 3.53 9.42 -34.28
CA GLY A 72 2.12 9.42 -34.62
C GLY A 72 1.51 8.05 -34.90
N LYS A 73 2.24 6.93 -34.72
CA LYS A 73 1.75 5.56 -34.94
C LYS A 73 2.24 4.58 -33.90
N TYR A 74 1.46 3.51 -33.71
CA TYR A 74 1.91 2.37 -32.91
C TYR A 74 2.87 1.49 -33.70
N VAL A 75 4.04 1.23 -33.14
CA VAL A 75 5.04 0.30 -33.67
C VAL A 75 5.36 -0.77 -32.64
N THR A 76 5.61 -1.99 -33.10
CA THR A 76 6.06 -3.08 -32.23
C THR A 76 7.57 -3.05 -32.20
N VAL A 77 8.14 -2.93 -31.00
CA VAL A 77 9.59 -2.91 -30.76
C VAL A 77 9.97 -3.96 -29.73
N ASP A 78 11.21 -4.43 -29.79
CA ASP A 78 11.78 -5.22 -28.70
C ASP A 78 12.28 -4.29 -27.61
N ALA A 79 11.85 -4.51 -26.37
CA ALA A 79 12.25 -3.74 -25.21
C ALA A 79 12.75 -4.66 -24.09
N ALA A 80 13.77 -4.19 -23.37
CA ALA A 80 14.23 -4.83 -22.14
C ALA A 80 13.31 -4.49 -20.98
N PHE A 81 12.89 -5.51 -20.25
CA PHE A 81 12.11 -5.39 -19.02
C PHE A 81 12.87 -6.03 -17.86
N ARG A 82 12.81 -5.42 -16.69
CA ARG A 82 13.45 -5.91 -15.47
C ARG A 82 13.00 -7.31 -15.14
N LYS A 83 13.95 -8.18 -14.80
CA LYS A 83 13.67 -9.52 -14.30
C LYS A 83 14.01 -9.59 -12.82
N TYR A 84 12.99 -9.91 -12.02
CA TYR A 84 13.11 -10.00 -10.57
C TYR A 84 13.21 -11.45 -10.10
N PRO A 85 13.85 -11.71 -8.94
CA PRO A 85 13.89 -13.05 -8.35
C PRO A 85 12.48 -13.51 -7.91
N ASP A 86 11.66 -12.57 -7.43
CA ASP A 86 10.32 -12.79 -6.90
C ASP A 86 9.42 -11.56 -7.04
N TRP A 87 8.15 -11.66 -6.65
CA TRP A 87 7.19 -10.57 -6.71
C TRP A 87 7.45 -9.50 -5.64
N ALA A 88 7.97 -9.88 -4.47
CA ALA A 88 8.32 -8.93 -3.42
C ALA A 88 9.39 -7.93 -3.90
N SER A 89 10.40 -8.41 -4.64
CA SER A 89 11.42 -7.55 -5.26
C SER A 89 10.83 -6.60 -6.31
N SER A 90 9.84 -7.06 -7.10
CA SER A 90 9.13 -6.21 -8.06
C SER A 90 8.32 -5.12 -7.34
N ILE A 91 7.63 -5.46 -6.25
CA ILE A 91 6.88 -4.53 -5.40
C ILE A 91 7.80 -3.47 -4.82
N ARG A 92 8.92 -3.89 -4.24
CA ARG A 92 9.91 -2.97 -3.66
C ARG A 92 10.46 -1.99 -4.69
N ASP A 93 10.92 -2.46 -5.84
CA ASP A 93 11.50 -1.60 -6.87
C ASP A 93 10.48 -0.62 -7.46
N HIS A 94 9.19 -1.00 -7.48
CA HIS A 94 8.10 -0.10 -7.86
C HIS A 94 7.91 1.03 -6.84
N SER A 95 7.87 0.74 -5.55
CA SER A 95 7.75 1.76 -4.51
C SER A 95 9.00 2.64 -4.41
N ASP A 96 10.17 2.07 -4.64
CA ASP A 96 11.44 2.82 -4.74
C ASP A 96 11.44 3.79 -5.93
N LEU A 97 10.74 3.47 -7.04
CA LEU A 97 10.53 4.43 -8.13
C LEU A 97 9.81 5.68 -7.63
N PHE A 98 8.73 5.51 -6.86
CA PHE A 98 7.96 6.62 -6.30
C PHE A 98 8.78 7.43 -5.28
N ASN A 99 9.60 6.76 -4.50
CA ASN A 99 10.48 7.43 -3.53
C ASN A 99 11.68 8.13 -4.18
N ARG A 100 12.12 7.68 -5.34
CA ARG A 100 13.28 8.26 -6.03
C ARG A 100 12.91 9.46 -6.91
N LEU A 101 11.74 9.42 -7.57
CA LEU A 101 11.33 10.47 -8.51
C LEU A 101 10.51 11.54 -7.79
N ASP A 102 10.98 12.79 -7.84
CA ASP A 102 10.35 13.91 -7.14
C ASP A 102 8.91 14.21 -7.60
N ARG A 103 8.56 13.88 -8.84
CA ARG A 103 7.20 14.04 -9.36
C ARG A 103 6.15 13.24 -8.57
N TYR A 104 6.56 12.17 -7.86
CA TYR A 104 5.69 11.32 -7.03
C TYR A 104 5.79 11.62 -5.53
N ARG A 105 6.42 12.74 -5.13
CA ARG A 105 6.62 13.08 -3.71
C ARG A 105 5.32 13.13 -2.89
N ASN A 106 4.18 13.43 -3.55
CA ASN A 106 2.85 13.49 -2.94
C ASN A 106 2.24 12.12 -2.61
N LEU A 107 2.85 11.02 -3.07
CA LEU A 107 2.48 9.66 -2.71
C LEU A 107 3.12 9.21 -1.39
N ARG A 108 4.24 9.84 -1.01
CA ARG A 108 5.02 9.47 0.19
C ARG A 108 4.22 9.80 1.44
N ASN A 109 3.95 8.78 2.27
CA ASN A 109 3.16 8.90 3.49
C ASN A 109 1.74 9.47 3.28
N CYS A 110 1.18 9.37 2.06
CA CYS A 110 -0.21 9.66 1.80
C CYS A 110 -1.07 8.68 2.61
N LYS A 111 -2.12 9.17 3.30
CA LYS A 111 -2.99 8.34 4.14
C LYS A 111 -4.36 8.06 3.50
N ASP A 112 -4.65 8.66 2.38
CA ASP A 112 -5.92 8.51 1.65
C ASP A 112 -5.66 7.90 0.28
N TYR A 113 -6.16 6.67 0.06
CA TYR A 113 -5.98 5.96 -1.20
C TYR A 113 -6.62 6.67 -2.39
N LYS A 114 -7.73 7.41 -2.20
CA LYS A 114 -8.38 8.16 -3.29
C LYS A 114 -7.51 9.32 -3.74
N VAL A 115 -6.88 9.99 -2.78
CA VAL A 115 -5.89 11.05 -3.06
C VAL A 115 -4.67 10.46 -3.74
N ALA A 116 -4.14 9.34 -3.25
CA ALA A 116 -2.98 8.67 -3.83
C ALA A 116 -3.26 8.21 -5.29
N CYS A 117 -4.43 7.64 -5.57
CA CYS A 117 -4.82 7.24 -6.93
C CYS A 117 -4.91 8.44 -7.90
N LYS A 118 -5.45 9.57 -7.45
CA LYS A 118 -5.52 10.80 -8.25
C LYS A 118 -4.12 11.38 -8.48
N ASN A 119 -3.29 11.39 -7.47
CA ASN A 119 -1.91 11.88 -7.55
C ASN A 119 -1.10 11.05 -8.55
N VAL A 120 -1.09 9.72 -8.45
CA VAL A 120 -0.30 8.86 -9.35
C VAL A 120 -0.70 9.04 -10.83
N GLN A 121 -1.98 9.30 -11.11
CA GLN A 121 -2.44 9.66 -12.46
C GLN A 121 -1.96 11.04 -12.87
N ALA A 122 -2.14 12.05 -12.01
CA ALA A 122 -1.73 13.44 -12.30
C ALA A 122 -0.21 13.56 -12.51
N ASP A 123 0.57 12.75 -11.80
CA ASP A 123 2.03 12.67 -11.91
C ASP A 123 2.49 11.91 -13.17
N GLY A 124 1.56 11.43 -13.98
CA GLY A 124 1.86 10.84 -15.29
C GLY A 124 2.36 9.41 -15.24
N TYR A 125 1.92 8.61 -14.27
CA TYR A 125 2.22 7.17 -14.25
C TYR A 125 1.58 6.45 -15.43
N ALA A 126 0.34 6.79 -15.76
CA ALA A 126 -0.39 6.27 -16.91
C ALA A 126 -1.00 7.41 -17.72
N THR A 127 -1.20 7.16 -19.02
CA THR A 127 -1.79 8.13 -19.95
C THR A 127 -3.32 8.09 -20.00
N SER A 128 -3.92 7.03 -19.44
CA SER A 128 -5.39 6.86 -19.41
C SER A 128 -6.05 7.90 -18.50
N PRO A 129 -7.03 8.65 -18.97
CA PRO A 129 -7.74 9.63 -18.14
C PRO A 129 -8.62 9.00 -17.06
N THR A 130 -8.88 7.69 -17.15
CA THR A 130 -9.69 6.93 -16.18
C THR A 130 -8.85 6.05 -15.25
N TYR A 131 -7.53 6.24 -15.24
CA TYR A 131 -6.63 5.37 -14.46
C TYR A 131 -6.91 5.43 -12.96
N ALA A 132 -7.04 6.64 -12.41
CA ALA A 132 -7.36 6.84 -10.99
C ALA A 132 -8.69 6.18 -10.61
N ASP A 133 -9.74 6.35 -11.42
CA ASP A 133 -11.05 5.74 -11.17
C ASP A 133 -10.99 4.21 -11.23
N THR A 134 -10.14 3.67 -12.10
CA THR A 134 -9.95 2.22 -12.22
C THR A 134 -9.24 1.68 -10.97
N LEU A 135 -8.21 2.38 -10.48
CA LEU A 135 -7.53 2.03 -9.22
C LEU A 135 -8.50 2.08 -8.04
N ILE A 136 -9.24 3.18 -7.88
CA ILE A 136 -10.21 3.37 -6.79
C ILE A 136 -11.24 2.24 -6.80
N ARG A 137 -11.86 1.95 -7.95
CA ARG A 137 -12.83 0.85 -8.07
C ARG A 137 -12.22 -0.51 -7.73
N THR A 138 -10.97 -0.75 -8.11
CA THR A 138 -10.27 -2.00 -7.78
C THR A 138 -10.04 -2.09 -6.26
N ILE A 139 -9.56 -1.03 -5.64
CA ILE A 139 -9.35 -0.96 -4.19
C ILE A 139 -10.66 -1.23 -3.44
N GLU A 140 -11.74 -0.53 -3.81
CA GLU A 140 -13.05 -0.64 -3.15
C GLU A 140 -13.71 -2.02 -3.39
N LYS A 141 -13.62 -2.55 -4.62
CA LYS A 141 -14.16 -3.87 -4.97
C LYS A 141 -13.59 -4.99 -4.12
N PHE A 142 -12.30 -4.93 -3.83
CA PHE A 142 -11.58 -5.99 -3.11
C PHE A 142 -11.28 -5.65 -1.65
N GLY A 143 -11.69 -4.47 -1.17
CA GLY A 143 -11.47 -4.04 0.21
C GLY A 143 -10.01 -3.79 0.56
N LEU A 144 -9.18 -3.41 -0.43
CA LEU A 144 -7.73 -3.29 -0.25
C LEU A 144 -7.33 -2.14 0.67
N GLN A 145 -8.18 -1.13 0.86
CA GLN A 145 -7.95 -0.01 1.77
C GLN A 145 -7.79 -0.46 3.23
N GLU A 146 -8.29 -1.65 3.58
CA GLU A 146 -8.07 -2.22 4.91
C GLU A 146 -6.60 -2.58 5.16
N TRP A 147 -5.80 -2.77 4.10
CA TRP A 147 -4.38 -3.08 4.17
C TRP A 147 -3.51 -1.85 4.48
N ASP A 148 -4.07 -0.65 4.32
CA ASP A 148 -3.39 0.61 4.63
C ASP A 148 -3.45 0.95 6.11
N LYS A 149 -4.26 0.22 6.89
CA LYS A 149 -4.35 0.42 8.33
C LYS A 149 -3.04 -0.02 8.99
N GLU A 150 -2.48 0.86 9.78
CA GLU A 150 -1.36 0.48 10.65
C GLU A 150 -1.91 -0.50 11.70
N GLU A 151 -1.37 -1.70 11.75
CA GLU A 151 -1.64 -2.57 12.89
C GLU A 151 -1.10 -1.89 14.15
N PRO A 152 -1.85 -1.87 15.24
CA PRO A 152 -1.38 -1.31 16.48
C PRO A 152 -0.05 -1.95 16.85
N SER A 153 0.91 -1.14 17.30
CA SER A 153 2.17 -1.66 17.82
C SER A 153 1.91 -2.54 19.04
N PRO A 154 2.81 -3.42 19.43
CA PRO A 154 2.69 -4.17 20.70
C PRO A 154 2.45 -3.25 21.90
N GLU A 155 3.01 -2.04 21.90
CA GLU A 155 2.80 -1.01 22.90
C GLU A 155 1.38 -0.43 22.83
N ASP A 156 0.84 -0.20 21.61
CA ASP A 156 -0.55 0.22 21.42
C ASP A 156 -1.53 -0.88 21.85
N GLU A 157 -1.23 -2.14 21.58
CA GLU A 157 -2.07 -3.27 22.05
C GLU A 157 -2.05 -3.42 23.56
N GLU A 158 -0.92 -3.22 24.21
CA GLU A 158 -0.81 -3.25 25.67
C GLU A 158 -1.56 -2.07 26.28
N LEU A 159 -1.42 -0.88 25.69
CA LEU A 159 -2.17 0.31 26.10
C LEU A 159 -3.68 0.13 25.94
N ASN A 160 -4.12 -0.41 24.80
CA ASN A 160 -5.54 -0.70 24.55
C ASN A 160 -6.10 -1.73 25.53
N ARG A 161 -5.34 -2.80 25.86
CA ARG A 161 -5.70 -3.76 26.91
C ARG A 161 -5.83 -3.07 28.27
N ALA A 162 -4.88 -2.22 28.63
CA ALA A 162 -4.92 -1.47 29.90
C ALA A 162 -6.12 -0.52 29.95
N ILE A 163 -6.43 0.18 28.86
CA ILE A 163 -7.60 1.06 28.73
C ILE A 163 -8.89 0.25 28.91
N THR A 164 -9.01 -0.91 28.30
CA THR A 164 -10.20 -1.78 28.41
C THR A 164 -10.41 -2.21 29.88
N VAL A 165 -9.36 -2.69 30.54
CA VAL A 165 -9.44 -3.11 31.96
C VAL A 165 -9.84 -1.93 32.87
N ILE A 166 -9.33 -0.72 32.62
CA ILE A 166 -9.69 0.46 33.39
C ILE A 166 -11.14 0.86 33.14
N ALA A 167 -11.59 0.83 31.88
CA ALA A 167 -12.96 1.15 31.50
C ALA A 167 -13.96 0.20 32.15
N GLU A 168 -13.70 -1.12 32.14
CA GLU A 168 -14.52 -2.12 32.81
C GLU A 168 -14.63 -1.84 34.32
N ARG A 169 -13.54 -1.56 35.01
CA ARG A 169 -13.54 -1.26 36.43
C ARG A 169 -14.25 0.05 36.76
N VAL A 170 -14.22 1.05 35.89
CA VAL A 170 -14.97 2.31 36.02
C VAL A 170 -16.47 2.06 35.88
N ILE A 171 -16.87 1.23 34.89
CA ILE A 171 -18.28 0.85 34.68
C ILE A 171 -18.81 0.05 35.86
N ASP A 172 -18.03 -0.86 36.43
CA ASP A 172 -18.42 -1.67 37.59
C ASP A 172 -18.39 -0.92 38.95
N GLY A 173 -18.10 0.38 38.93
CA GLY A 173 -18.08 1.22 40.14
C GLY A 173 -16.97 0.89 41.14
N GLN A 174 -15.96 0.12 40.72
CA GLN A 174 -14.86 -0.33 41.61
C GLN A 174 -13.78 0.73 41.83
N PHE A 175 -13.81 1.86 41.11
CA PHE A 175 -12.97 3.03 41.42
C PHE A 175 -13.71 3.99 42.33
N GLY A 176 -13.49 3.81 43.65
CA GLY A 176 -13.81 4.86 44.60
C GLY A 176 -12.97 6.12 44.32
N TYR A 177 -13.59 7.27 44.38
CA TYR A 177 -12.92 8.59 44.30
C TYR A 177 -11.94 8.75 45.45
N GLY A 178 -10.78 8.12 45.40
CA GLY A 178 -9.68 8.32 46.36
C GLY A 178 -8.56 9.12 45.67
N HIS A 179 -8.03 10.11 46.41
CA HIS A 179 -7.00 11.04 45.99
C HIS A 179 -5.63 10.38 45.65
N ASP A 180 -5.57 9.49 44.67
CA ASP A 180 -4.30 8.95 44.20
C ASP A 180 -3.88 9.69 42.92
N LEU A 181 -2.77 10.42 43.00
CA LEU A 181 -2.15 11.14 41.89
C LEU A 181 -1.86 10.20 40.68
N ARG A 182 -1.62 8.90 40.94
CA ARG A 182 -1.42 7.92 39.88
C ARG A 182 -2.70 7.64 39.12
N ALA A 183 -3.84 7.52 39.80
CA ALA A 183 -5.13 7.34 39.17
C ALA A 183 -5.52 8.55 38.30
N SER A 184 -5.21 9.77 38.75
CA SER A 184 -5.44 11.01 37.99
C SER A 184 -4.57 11.09 36.74
N LEU A 185 -3.32 10.65 36.80
CA LEU A 185 -2.42 10.63 35.64
C LEU A 185 -2.88 9.61 34.62
N ILE A 186 -3.23 8.40 35.04
CA ILE A 186 -3.76 7.33 34.16
C ILE A 186 -5.06 7.79 33.53
N TYR A 187 -5.97 8.42 34.29
CA TYR A 187 -7.23 8.95 33.75
C TYR A 187 -6.99 10.03 32.69
N SER A 188 -6.05 10.93 32.88
CA SER A 188 -5.72 11.98 31.91
C SER A 188 -5.11 11.41 30.63
N MET A 189 -4.26 10.37 30.72
CA MET A 189 -3.67 9.68 29.58
C MET A 189 -4.72 8.90 28.78
N VAL A 190 -5.61 8.17 29.48
CA VAL A 190 -6.73 7.45 28.87
C VAL A 190 -7.67 8.42 28.17
N ARG A 191 -8.02 9.54 28.80
CA ARG A 191 -8.90 10.56 28.22
C ARG A 191 -8.28 11.22 26.99
N ALA A 192 -6.97 11.51 27.00
CA ALA A 192 -6.27 12.05 25.85
C ALA A 192 -6.33 11.08 24.65
N ARG A 193 -6.09 9.78 24.90
CA ARG A 193 -6.11 8.75 23.84
C ARG A 193 -7.50 8.48 23.30
N VAL A 194 -8.53 8.43 24.15
CA VAL A 194 -9.93 8.32 23.72
C VAL A 194 -10.33 9.50 22.83
N ASN A 195 -9.89 10.72 23.16
CA ASN A 195 -10.16 11.90 22.33
C ASN A 195 -9.42 11.90 20.99
N GLU A 196 -8.30 11.19 20.87
CA GLU A 196 -7.61 10.98 19.58
C GLU A 196 -8.33 9.95 18.72
N LEU A 197 -8.86 8.89 19.33
CA LEU A 197 -9.57 7.82 18.62
C LEU A 197 -10.99 8.22 18.15
N LEU A 198 -11.56 9.30 18.73
CA LEU A 198 -12.90 9.81 18.39
C LEU A 198 -12.87 10.96 17.36
N LYS A 199 -11.69 11.34 16.85
CA LYS A 199 -11.51 12.33 15.77
C LYS A 199 -11.30 11.65 14.43
#